data_8ca95266cb52ede77c72efcadd2e228e
#
_entry.id   8ca95266cb52ede77c72efcadd2e228e
#
_cell.length_a   1.000
_cell.length_b   1.000
_cell.length_c   1.000
_cell.angle_alpha   90.00
_cell.angle_beta   90.00
_cell.angle_gamma   90.00
#
_symmetry.space_group_name_H-M   'P 1'
#
loop_
_entity.id
_entity.type
_entity.pdbx_description
1 polymer ?
#
loop_
_entity_poly.entity_id
_entity_poly.type
_entity_poly.pdbx_seq_one_letter_code
_entity_poly.pdbx_strand_id
1 'polypeptide(L)'
;MDLCRNRFPYQFHTVDRENPVAEAVAVRDGKFLEVGTVAEVMQHHCEGTKVVDLKGHTAIPGLNDSHLHLIRGGLNYNLELRWEGVPSLADALRMLKEQALRTPSPQWVRVVGGWTEFQFAERRMPTLDEINDAAPDTPVFILHLYDRALLNRAALKVVGYTKDTPNPPGGEIQRDANGNPTGMLIARPNAMILYATLAKGPKLPLEQQVNSTRQFMRELNRLGLTSAIDAGGGFQNYPEDYEVIAELHEKKQ
;
A
#
# COMPACT_ATOMS: atom_id res chain seq x y z
N MET A 1 24.51 -22.28 1.41
CA MET A 1 24.02 -22.65 0.06
C MET A 1 22.65 -23.23 0.18
N ASP A 2 21.71 -22.81 -0.63
CA ASP A 2 20.35 -23.32 -0.62
C ASP A 2 20.09 -24.09 -1.91
N LEU A 3 19.55 -25.28 -1.80
CA LEU A 3 19.09 -26.11 -2.92
C LEU A 3 17.56 -26.19 -2.84
N CYS A 4 16.88 -25.75 -3.88
CA CYS A 4 15.45 -25.95 -4.02
C CYS A 4 15.21 -27.08 -5.01
N ARG A 5 14.43 -28.10 -4.62
CA ARG A 5 14.04 -29.20 -5.49
C ARG A 5 12.55 -29.46 -5.43
N ASN A 6 12.03 -30.03 -6.49
CA ASN A 6 10.65 -30.48 -6.54
C ASN A 6 10.59 -31.98 -6.85
N ARG A 7 9.55 -32.67 -6.33
CA ARG A 7 9.27 -34.07 -6.64
C ARG A 7 8.62 -34.26 -8.02
N PHE A 8 8.09 -33.16 -8.59
CA PHE A 8 7.45 -33.16 -9.90
C PHE A 8 8.32 -32.38 -10.89
N PRO A 9 8.58 -32.91 -12.09
CA PRO A 9 9.39 -32.23 -13.09
C PRO A 9 8.72 -30.91 -13.55
N TYR A 10 9.55 -29.92 -13.94
CA TYR A 10 9.14 -28.69 -14.61
C TYR A 10 8.28 -27.70 -13.79
N GLN A 11 8.66 -27.47 -12.53
CA GLN A 11 7.91 -26.52 -11.68
C GLN A 11 8.64 -25.20 -11.41
N PHE A 12 9.85 -25.02 -11.93
CA PHE A 12 10.51 -23.72 -11.98
C PHE A 12 10.31 -23.13 -13.37
N HIS A 13 9.57 -22.04 -13.45
CA HIS A 13 9.51 -21.22 -14.66
C HIS A 13 10.61 -20.19 -14.60
N THR A 14 11.63 -20.33 -15.45
CA THR A 14 12.85 -19.53 -15.37
C THR A 14 12.74 -18.17 -16.06
N VAL A 15 11.77 -18.02 -16.96
CA VAL A 15 11.65 -16.88 -17.88
C VAL A 15 12.85 -16.77 -18.85
N ASP A 16 13.70 -17.78 -18.88
CA ASP A 16 14.75 -17.94 -19.88
C ASP A 16 14.17 -18.63 -21.14
N ARG A 17 14.42 -18.06 -22.30
CA ARG A 17 13.88 -18.58 -23.56
C ARG A 17 14.54 -19.90 -23.98
N GLU A 18 15.80 -20.11 -23.60
CA GLU A 18 16.57 -21.32 -23.92
C GLU A 18 16.25 -22.46 -22.96
N ASN A 19 15.99 -22.13 -21.67
CA ASN A 19 15.64 -23.08 -20.61
C ASN A 19 14.40 -22.62 -19.85
N PRO A 20 13.19 -22.66 -20.45
CA PRO A 20 11.99 -22.04 -19.89
C PRO A 20 11.50 -22.70 -18.61
N VAL A 21 11.92 -23.94 -18.34
CA VAL A 21 11.51 -24.71 -17.15
C VAL A 21 12.69 -25.50 -16.59
N ALA A 22 12.73 -25.66 -15.27
CA ALA A 22 13.73 -26.47 -14.57
C ALA A 22 13.10 -27.29 -13.46
N GLU A 23 13.82 -28.30 -12.96
CA GLU A 23 13.40 -29.15 -11.86
C GLU A 23 13.94 -28.69 -10.51
N ALA A 24 15.10 -28.02 -10.53
CA ALA A 24 15.79 -27.57 -9.34
C ALA A 24 16.66 -26.34 -9.58
N VAL A 25 17.03 -25.68 -8.48
CA VAL A 25 17.91 -24.50 -8.49
C VAL A 25 18.88 -24.56 -7.31
N ALA A 26 20.15 -24.28 -7.56
CA ALA A 26 21.17 -24.04 -6.52
C ALA A 26 21.45 -22.54 -6.41
N VAL A 27 21.47 -22.03 -5.18
CA VAL A 27 21.77 -20.62 -4.88
C VAL A 27 22.94 -20.53 -3.91
N ARG A 28 23.91 -19.68 -4.21
CA ARG A 28 25.04 -19.36 -3.32
C ARG A 28 25.30 -17.86 -3.36
N ASP A 29 25.43 -17.26 -2.20
CA ASP A 29 25.72 -15.82 -2.05
C ASP A 29 24.78 -14.92 -2.84
N GLY A 30 23.47 -15.26 -2.84
CA GLY A 30 22.43 -14.51 -3.53
C GLY A 30 22.43 -14.64 -5.06
N LYS A 31 23.21 -15.57 -5.62
CA LYS A 31 23.29 -15.82 -7.07
C LYS A 31 22.89 -17.25 -7.40
N PHE A 32 22.32 -17.45 -8.57
CA PHE A 32 22.10 -18.77 -9.14
C PHE A 32 23.45 -19.41 -9.46
N LEU A 33 23.70 -20.58 -8.87
CA LEU A 33 24.89 -21.40 -9.16
C LEU A 33 24.58 -22.41 -10.27
N GLU A 34 23.40 -23.02 -10.21
CA GLU A 34 22.91 -23.97 -11.21
C GLU A 34 21.37 -23.90 -11.29
N VAL A 35 20.84 -23.99 -12.49
CA VAL A 35 19.38 -24.06 -12.78
C VAL A 35 19.19 -25.17 -13.81
N GLY A 36 18.57 -26.30 -13.42
CA GLY A 36 18.48 -27.45 -14.31
C GLY A 36 17.72 -28.61 -13.69
N THR A 37 18.18 -29.83 -14.00
CA THR A 37 17.63 -31.06 -13.42
C THR A 37 18.02 -31.22 -11.97
N VAL A 38 17.27 -32.02 -11.23
CA VAL A 38 17.62 -32.39 -9.84
C VAL A 38 19.03 -33.02 -9.79
N ALA A 39 19.39 -33.85 -10.78
CA ALA A 39 20.69 -34.52 -10.81
C ALA A 39 21.85 -33.51 -10.94
N GLU A 40 21.74 -32.52 -11.81
CA GLU A 40 22.74 -31.46 -11.99
C GLU A 40 22.87 -30.61 -10.72
N VAL A 41 21.78 -30.10 -10.21
CA VAL A 41 21.76 -29.21 -9.03
C VAL A 41 22.28 -29.92 -7.78
N MET A 42 21.98 -31.21 -7.60
CA MET A 42 22.42 -31.99 -6.44
C MET A 42 23.95 -32.27 -6.45
N GLN A 43 24.64 -32.07 -7.55
CA GLN A 43 26.11 -32.14 -7.58
C GLN A 43 26.78 -31.02 -6.73
N HIS A 44 26.05 -29.94 -6.48
CA HIS A 44 26.51 -28.85 -5.63
C HIS A 44 26.17 -29.05 -4.14
N HIS A 45 25.52 -30.19 -3.78
CA HIS A 45 25.21 -30.50 -2.39
C HIS A 45 26.50 -30.78 -1.59
N CYS A 46 26.65 -30.15 -0.44
CA CYS A 46 27.71 -30.36 0.51
C CYS A 46 27.19 -30.25 1.95
N GLU A 47 28.05 -30.55 2.92
CA GLU A 47 27.73 -30.35 4.32
C GLU A 47 27.33 -28.89 4.59
N GLY A 48 26.24 -28.68 5.30
CA GLY A 48 25.67 -27.35 5.57
C GLY A 48 24.75 -26.79 4.43
N THR A 49 24.57 -27.53 3.34
CA THR A 49 23.61 -27.11 2.31
C THR A 49 22.19 -27.29 2.81
N LYS A 50 21.42 -26.18 2.79
CA LYS A 50 19.98 -26.25 3.06
C LYS A 50 19.25 -26.71 1.81
N VAL A 51 18.50 -27.80 1.92
CA VAL A 51 17.63 -28.29 0.86
C VAL A 51 16.18 -27.93 1.16
N VAL A 52 15.54 -27.22 0.22
CA VAL A 52 14.12 -26.83 0.31
C VAL A 52 13.33 -27.66 -0.69
N ASP A 53 12.40 -28.49 -0.17
CA ASP A 53 11.45 -29.22 -1.00
C ASP A 53 10.20 -28.36 -1.21
N LEU A 54 9.89 -28.00 -2.45
CA LEU A 54 8.74 -27.17 -2.81
C LEU A 54 7.39 -27.92 -2.76
N LYS A 55 7.40 -29.24 -2.48
CA LYS A 55 6.21 -30.05 -2.28
C LYS A 55 5.17 -29.92 -3.40
N GLY A 56 5.62 -29.78 -4.61
CA GLY A 56 4.74 -29.64 -5.78
C GLY A 56 4.33 -28.19 -6.10
N HIS A 57 4.77 -27.18 -5.34
CA HIS A 57 4.51 -25.79 -5.69
C HIS A 57 5.37 -25.32 -6.84
N THR A 58 4.79 -24.50 -7.70
CA THR A 58 5.49 -23.82 -8.78
C THR A 58 6.31 -22.66 -8.25
N ALA A 59 7.54 -22.53 -8.71
CA ALA A 59 8.38 -21.36 -8.45
C ALA A 59 8.54 -20.51 -9.71
N ILE A 60 8.52 -19.21 -9.53
CA ILE A 60 8.77 -18.21 -10.55
C ILE A 60 9.83 -17.22 -10.02
N PRO A 61 10.52 -16.48 -10.88
CA PRO A 61 11.32 -15.33 -10.45
C PRO A 61 10.47 -14.35 -9.66
N GLY A 62 11.07 -13.66 -8.70
CA GLY A 62 10.40 -12.60 -7.98
C GLY A 62 9.88 -11.52 -8.92
N LEU A 63 8.69 -11.00 -8.62
CA LEU A 63 8.05 -9.98 -9.43
C LEU A 63 8.79 -8.64 -9.29
N ASN A 64 8.93 -7.93 -10.40
CA ASN A 64 9.49 -6.58 -10.47
C ASN A 64 8.37 -5.60 -10.79
N ASP A 65 8.13 -4.64 -9.91
CA ASP A 65 7.19 -3.56 -10.17
C ASP A 65 7.94 -2.34 -10.73
N SER A 66 7.59 -1.95 -11.96
CA SER A 66 8.23 -0.84 -12.66
C SER A 66 7.61 0.53 -12.33
N HIS A 67 6.52 0.58 -11.57
CA HIS A 67 5.82 1.82 -11.23
C HIS A 67 5.06 1.67 -9.90
N LEU A 68 5.76 1.83 -8.79
CA LEU A 68 5.19 1.79 -7.45
C LEU A 68 5.52 3.11 -6.71
N HIS A 69 4.65 3.55 -5.83
CA HIS A 69 4.93 4.66 -4.91
C HIS A 69 5.37 4.09 -3.55
N LEU A 70 6.56 3.48 -3.52
CA LEU A 70 7.09 2.76 -2.36
C LEU A 70 7.26 3.68 -1.14
N ILE A 71 7.89 4.84 -1.35
CA ILE A 71 8.18 5.78 -0.28
C ILE A 71 6.87 6.30 0.33
N ARG A 72 6.03 6.93 -0.48
CA ARG A 72 4.77 7.50 -0.02
C ARG A 72 3.83 6.47 0.60
N GLY A 73 3.73 5.29 0.00
CA GLY A 73 2.92 4.19 0.51
C GLY A 73 3.47 3.66 1.84
N GLY A 74 4.78 3.50 1.94
CA GLY A 74 5.43 2.97 3.13
C GLY A 74 5.31 3.87 4.36
N LEU A 75 5.56 5.18 4.21
CA LEU A 75 5.59 6.13 5.32
C LEU A 75 4.32 6.14 6.18
N ASN A 76 3.18 5.83 5.59
CA ASN A 76 1.90 5.92 6.27
C ASN A 76 1.10 4.60 6.27
N TYR A 77 1.66 3.49 5.79
CA TYR A 77 0.97 2.21 5.59
C TYR A 77 0.17 1.75 6.83
N ASN A 78 0.76 1.90 8.02
CA ASN A 78 0.13 1.48 9.28
C ASN A 78 -1.04 2.38 9.72
N LEU A 79 -1.19 3.58 9.14
CA LEU A 79 -2.32 4.47 9.39
C LEU A 79 -3.48 4.25 8.42
N GLU A 80 -3.25 3.48 7.36
CA GLU A 80 -4.21 3.32 6.30
C GLU A 80 -5.21 2.22 6.63
N LEU A 81 -6.49 2.57 6.54
CA LEU A 81 -7.58 1.62 6.53
C LEU A 81 -7.85 1.21 5.08
N ARG A 82 -7.90 -0.09 4.82
CA ARG A 82 -8.05 -0.62 3.48
C ARG A 82 -9.42 -1.27 3.32
N TRP A 83 -10.12 -0.84 2.26
CA TRP A 83 -11.45 -1.34 1.92
C TRP A 83 -11.47 -2.27 0.70
N GLU A 84 -10.29 -2.66 0.18
CA GLU A 84 -10.22 -3.61 -0.93
C GLU A 84 -10.94 -4.92 -0.59
N GLY A 85 -11.88 -5.32 -1.44
CA GLY A 85 -12.65 -6.55 -1.25
C GLY A 85 -13.72 -6.51 -0.17
N VAL A 86 -13.94 -5.38 0.51
CA VAL A 86 -15.03 -5.22 1.50
C VAL A 86 -16.37 -5.23 0.76
N PRO A 87 -17.31 -6.16 1.10
CA PRO A 87 -18.47 -6.41 0.27
C PRO A 87 -19.65 -5.44 0.50
N SER A 88 -19.66 -4.71 1.60
CA SER A 88 -20.76 -3.82 1.95
C SER A 88 -20.29 -2.50 2.56
N LEU A 89 -21.08 -1.46 2.38
CA LEU A 89 -20.85 -0.17 3.05
C LEU A 89 -20.98 -0.29 4.57
N ALA A 90 -21.90 -1.14 5.04
CA ALA A 90 -22.06 -1.42 6.46
C ALA A 90 -20.77 -1.99 7.08
N ASP A 91 -20.10 -2.93 6.41
CA ASP A 91 -18.81 -3.46 6.86
C ASP A 91 -17.71 -2.40 6.80
N ALA A 92 -17.66 -1.61 5.74
CA ALA A 92 -16.69 -0.52 5.59
C ALA A 92 -16.83 0.51 6.73
N LEU A 93 -18.04 0.91 7.08
CA LEU A 93 -18.32 1.85 8.19
C LEU A 93 -18.02 1.23 9.56
N ARG A 94 -18.29 -0.06 9.75
CA ARG A 94 -17.87 -0.78 10.97
C ARG A 94 -16.36 -0.77 11.12
N MET A 95 -15.62 -1.10 10.06
CA MET A 95 -14.15 -1.05 10.06
C MET A 95 -13.63 0.37 10.36
N LEU A 96 -14.27 1.39 9.79
CA LEU A 96 -13.95 2.79 10.05
C LEU A 96 -14.13 3.13 11.54
N LYS A 97 -15.25 2.74 12.13
CA LYS A 97 -15.52 2.94 13.56
C LYS A 97 -14.49 2.27 14.46
N GLU A 98 -14.19 1.00 14.19
CA GLU A 98 -13.18 0.25 14.93
C GLU A 98 -11.79 0.88 14.80
N GLN A 99 -11.43 1.37 13.62
CA GLN A 99 -10.17 2.06 13.39
C GLN A 99 -10.13 3.42 14.12
N ALA A 100 -11.20 4.20 14.07
CA ALA A 100 -11.29 5.48 14.76
C ALA A 100 -11.09 5.34 16.28
N LEU A 101 -11.67 4.31 16.90
CA LEU A 101 -11.50 4.02 18.31
C LEU A 101 -10.04 3.67 18.71
N ARG A 102 -9.25 3.18 17.78
CA ARG A 102 -7.84 2.81 18.02
C ARG A 102 -6.85 3.89 17.57
N THR A 103 -7.31 4.90 16.85
CA THR A 103 -6.46 5.96 16.30
C THR A 103 -6.24 7.03 17.35
N PRO A 104 -5.00 7.21 17.89
CA PRO A 104 -4.74 8.20 18.92
C PRO A 104 -4.74 9.61 18.31
N SER A 105 -5.26 10.58 19.06
CA SER A 105 -5.11 12.00 18.68
C SER A 105 -3.62 12.38 18.67
N PRO A 106 -3.17 13.20 17.71
CA PRO A 106 -3.92 13.91 16.67
C PRO A 106 -4.03 13.15 15.32
N GLN A 107 -3.75 11.85 15.29
CA GLN A 107 -3.73 11.07 14.07
C GLN A 107 -5.11 10.95 13.41
N TRP A 108 -5.08 10.74 12.09
CA TRP A 108 -6.28 10.61 11.24
C TRP A 108 -6.50 9.16 10.87
N VAL A 109 -7.76 8.78 10.65
CA VAL A 109 -8.07 7.58 9.87
C VAL A 109 -8.01 7.95 8.40
N ARG A 110 -7.18 7.23 7.65
CA ARG A 110 -7.01 7.42 6.20
C ARG A 110 -7.48 6.16 5.49
N VAL A 111 -8.55 6.29 4.72
CA VAL A 111 -8.98 5.21 3.82
C VAL A 111 -8.38 5.49 2.47
N VAL A 112 -7.47 4.62 2.03
CA VAL A 112 -6.75 4.75 0.77
C VAL A 112 -6.71 3.39 0.07
N GLY A 113 -6.28 3.39 -1.19
CA GLY A 113 -6.09 2.17 -1.95
C GLY A 113 -7.15 1.92 -3.01
N GLY A 114 -7.17 0.69 -3.51
CA GLY A 114 -7.94 0.28 -4.69
C GLY A 114 -9.35 -0.19 -4.35
N TRP A 115 -10.21 0.68 -3.88
CA TRP A 115 -11.62 0.38 -3.66
C TRP A 115 -12.51 1.29 -4.51
N THR A 116 -13.73 0.84 -4.78
CA THR A 116 -14.78 1.65 -5.41
C THR A 116 -16.13 1.34 -4.78
N GLU A 117 -17.09 2.28 -4.90
CA GLU A 117 -18.46 2.09 -4.45
C GLU A 117 -19.17 0.89 -5.13
N PHE A 118 -18.70 0.47 -6.29
CA PHE A 118 -19.30 -0.63 -7.04
C PHE A 118 -19.04 -2.01 -6.42
N GLN A 119 -18.04 -2.13 -5.54
CA GLN A 119 -17.81 -3.37 -4.79
C GLN A 119 -18.80 -3.56 -3.65
N PHE A 120 -19.39 -2.47 -3.15
CA PHE A 120 -20.39 -2.53 -2.08
C PHE A 120 -21.75 -3.01 -2.59
N ALA A 121 -22.47 -3.77 -1.77
CA ALA A 121 -23.83 -4.19 -2.07
C ALA A 121 -24.75 -3.00 -2.33
N GLU A 122 -24.54 -1.88 -1.62
CA GLU A 122 -25.28 -0.64 -1.73
C GLU A 122 -24.92 0.19 -2.97
N ARG A 123 -23.81 -0.10 -3.63
CA ARG A 123 -23.31 0.55 -4.86
C ARG A 123 -23.29 2.07 -4.80
N ARG A 124 -22.89 2.63 -3.67
CA ARG A 124 -22.77 4.08 -3.44
C ARG A 124 -21.63 4.43 -2.51
N MET A 125 -21.22 5.67 -2.56
CA MET A 125 -20.32 6.26 -1.56
C MET A 125 -20.99 6.37 -0.19
N PRO A 126 -20.24 6.36 0.93
CA PRO A 126 -20.78 6.78 2.22
C PRO A 126 -21.20 8.24 2.19
N THR A 127 -22.18 8.59 2.98
CA THR A 127 -22.58 9.98 3.20
C THR A 127 -21.74 10.62 4.31
N LEU A 128 -21.75 11.95 4.38
CA LEU A 128 -21.09 12.68 5.47
C LEU A 128 -21.62 12.26 6.84
N ASP A 129 -22.93 12.05 6.97
CA ASP A 129 -23.54 11.66 8.25
C ASP A 129 -23.13 10.25 8.66
N GLU A 130 -23.10 9.29 7.74
CA GLU A 130 -22.64 7.92 8.02
C GLU A 130 -21.20 7.89 8.52
N ILE A 131 -20.29 8.67 7.92
CA ILE A 131 -18.90 8.72 8.41
C ILE A 131 -18.76 9.50 9.71
N ASN A 132 -19.59 10.52 9.96
CA ASN A 132 -19.63 11.21 11.25
C ASN A 132 -20.14 10.30 12.37
N ASP A 133 -21.15 9.47 12.10
CA ASP A 133 -21.68 8.50 13.07
C ASP A 133 -20.63 7.41 13.40
N ALA A 134 -19.86 6.99 12.39
CA ALA A 134 -18.77 6.02 12.58
C ALA A 134 -17.58 6.62 13.33
N ALA A 135 -17.23 7.88 13.09
CA ALA A 135 -16.06 8.56 13.64
C ALA A 135 -16.35 10.04 13.94
N PRO A 136 -17.09 10.36 15.02
CA PRO A 136 -17.52 11.74 15.30
C PRO A 136 -16.36 12.68 15.62
N ASP A 137 -15.34 12.22 16.34
CA ASP A 137 -14.27 13.04 16.91
C ASP A 137 -12.93 12.86 16.22
N THR A 138 -12.69 11.69 15.61
CA THR A 138 -11.45 11.38 14.91
C THR A 138 -11.51 11.89 13.48
N PRO A 139 -10.55 12.71 13.01
CA PRO A 139 -10.51 13.15 11.62
C PRO A 139 -10.41 11.97 10.66
N VAL A 140 -11.25 11.96 9.63
CA VAL A 140 -11.32 10.92 8.60
C VAL A 140 -11.11 11.52 7.22
N PHE A 141 -10.25 10.87 6.43
CA PHE A 141 -10.03 11.17 5.03
C PHE A 141 -10.23 9.88 4.22
N ILE A 142 -11.24 9.85 3.37
CA ILE A 142 -11.54 8.71 2.50
C ILE A 142 -11.20 9.10 1.07
N LEU A 143 -10.10 8.56 0.54
CA LEU A 143 -9.69 8.75 -0.85
C LEU A 143 -10.46 7.75 -1.73
N HIS A 144 -11.10 8.25 -2.79
CA HIS A 144 -11.72 7.43 -3.82
C HIS A 144 -10.95 7.61 -5.12
N LEU A 145 -10.18 6.58 -5.50
CA LEU A 145 -9.28 6.63 -6.64
C LEU A 145 -8.42 7.92 -6.60
N TYR A 146 -8.44 8.74 -7.65
CA TYR A 146 -7.75 10.02 -7.69
C TYR A 146 -8.68 11.17 -8.14
N ASP A 147 -9.99 10.96 -8.09
CA ASP A 147 -10.98 11.92 -8.56
C ASP A 147 -11.72 12.65 -7.43
N ARG A 148 -11.81 12.05 -6.25
CA ARG A 148 -12.49 12.66 -5.11
C ARG A 148 -11.97 12.15 -3.77
N ALA A 149 -12.29 12.90 -2.71
CA ALA A 149 -12.14 12.44 -1.33
C ALA A 149 -13.32 12.92 -0.48
N LEU A 150 -13.62 12.19 0.59
CA LEU A 150 -14.65 12.52 1.54
C LEU A 150 -14.05 12.71 2.92
N LEU A 151 -14.30 13.86 3.55
CA LEU A 151 -13.87 14.23 4.89
C LEU A 151 -15.07 14.21 5.83
N ASN A 152 -14.87 13.78 7.08
CA ASN A 152 -15.89 13.99 8.12
C ASN A 152 -15.79 15.42 8.70
N ARG A 153 -16.72 15.77 9.61
CA ARG A 153 -16.75 17.11 10.25
C ARG A 153 -15.50 17.39 11.06
N ALA A 154 -14.93 16.39 11.73
CA ALA A 154 -13.69 16.54 12.46
C ALA A 154 -12.51 16.90 11.53
N ALA A 155 -12.38 16.23 10.38
CA ALA A 155 -11.37 16.55 9.39
C ALA A 155 -11.60 17.94 8.76
N LEU A 156 -12.84 18.29 8.40
CA LEU A 156 -13.16 19.63 7.86
C LEU A 156 -12.74 20.75 8.83
N LYS A 157 -12.97 20.55 10.14
CA LYS A 157 -12.55 21.49 11.17
C LYS A 157 -11.03 21.64 11.23
N VAL A 158 -10.28 20.51 11.18
CA VAL A 158 -8.81 20.54 11.26
C VAL A 158 -8.18 21.17 10.03
N VAL A 159 -8.71 20.89 8.83
CA VAL A 159 -8.17 21.48 7.59
C VAL A 159 -8.59 22.93 7.40
N GLY A 160 -9.57 23.43 8.16
CA GLY A 160 -10.05 24.81 8.13
C GLY A 160 -10.90 25.14 6.91
N TYR A 161 -11.58 24.15 6.32
CA TYR A 161 -12.49 24.40 5.20
C TYR A 161 -13.85 24.92 5.70
N THR A 162 -14.21 26.10 5.25
CA THR A 162 -15.46 26.80 5.60
C THR A 162 -16.21 27.21 4.35
N LYS A 163 -17.36 27.83 4.53
CA LYS A 163 -18.14 28.44 3.42
C LYS A 163 -17.36 29.51 2.66
N ASP A 164 -16.43 30.17 3.35
CA ASP A 164 -15.65 31.28 2.80
C ASP A 164 -14.30 30.83 2.20
N THR A 165 -13.94 29.56 2.35
CA THR A 165 -12.70 28.99 1.78
C THR A 165 -12.84 28.92 0.26
N PRO A 166 -11.98 29.58 -0.53
CA PRO A 166 -12.05 29.51 -1.99
C PRO A 166 -11.71 28.10 -2.50
N ASN A 167 -12.28 27.74 -3.64
CA ASN A 167 -11.85 26.53 -4.34
C ASN A 167 -10.39 26.74 -4.82
N PRO A 168 -9.49 25.78 -4.56
CA PRO A 168 -8.14 25.86 -5.08
C PRO A 168 -8.13 25.63 -6.61
N PRO A 169 -7.10 26.10 -7.32
CA PRO A 169 -6.95 25.82 -8.75
C PRO A 169 -6.99 24.30 -9.02
N GLY A 170 -7.86 23.88 -9.94
CA GLY A 170 -7.98 22.46 -10.31
C GLY A 170 -8.68 21.57 -9.28
N GLY A 171 -9.40 22.16 -8.32
CA GLY A 171 -10.15 21.42 -7.32
C GLY A 171 -11.42 22.14 -6.87
N GLU A 172 -12.33 21.38 -6.31
CA GLU A 172 -13.60 21.89 -5.78
C GLU A 172 -13.82 21.38 -4.36
N ILE A 173 -14.14 22.30 -3.45
CA ILE A 173 -14.71 21.99 -2.15
C ILE A 173 -16.23 22.01 -2.35
N GLN A 174 -16.86 20.84 -2.46
CA GLN A 174 -18.28 20.75 -2.70
C GLN A 174 -19.07 21.35 -1.52
N ARG A 175 -20.12 22.10 -1.84
CA ARG A 175 -20.95 22.81 -0.87
C ARG A 175 -22.42 22.46 -1.00
N ASP A 176 -23.13 22.54 0.09
CA ASP A 176 -24.61 22.45 0.15
C ASP A 176 -25.27 23.76 -0.36
N ALA A 177 -26.60 23.80 -0.35
CA ALA A 177 -27.38 24.97 -0.77
C ALA A 177 -27.14 26.21 0.12
N ASN A 178 -26.58 26.03 1.33
CA ASN A 178 -26.29 27.10 2.28
C ASN A 178 -24.80 27.54 2.18
N GLY A 179 -24.04 26.94 1.27
CA GLY A 179 -22.63 27.22 1.06
C GLY A 179 -21.68 26.46 1.99
N ASN A 180 -22.17 25.58 2.86
CA ASN A 180 -21.32 24.83 3.78
C ASN A 180 -20.63 23.66 3.06
N PRO A 181 -19.35 23.35 3.37
CA PRO A 181 -18.69 22.19 2.83
C PRO A 181 -19.42 20.89 3.18
N THR A 182 -19.68 20.05 2.18
CA THR A 182 -20.30 18.73 2.35
C THR A 182 -19.32 17.65 2.81
N GLY A 183 -18.03 17.98 2.90
CA GLY A 183 -16.95 17.01 3.11
C GLY A 183 -16.37 16.46 1.81
N MET A 184 -17.08 16.56 0.69
CA MET A 184 -16.61 16.07 -0.60
C MET A 184 -15.63 17.06 -1.24
N LEU A 185 -14.45 16.56 -1.60
CA LEU A 185 -13.48 17.24 -2.44
C LEU A 185 -13.47 16.59 -3.82
N ILE A 186 -13.51 17.40 -4.86
CA ILE A 186 -13.49 16.94 -6.25
C ILE A 186 -12.20 17.41 -6.91
N ALA A 187 -11.48 16.50 -7.51
CA ALA A 187 -10.22 16.73 -8.20
C ALA A 187 -10.45 16.85 -9.72
N ARG A 188 -10.12 18.01 -10.31
CA ARG A 188 -10.17 18.25 -11.76
C ARG A 188 -9.23 19.40 -12.11
N PRO A 189 -8.26 19.22 -13.01
CA PRO A 189 -7.92 18.04 -13.81
C PRO A 189 -6.96 17.07 -13.12
N ASN A 190 -6.52 17.35 -11.90
CA ASN A 190 -5.53 16.54 -11.18
C ASN A 190 -5.88 16.41 -9.70
N ALA A 191 -5.17 15.52 -9.00
CA ALA A 191 -5.43 15.18 -7.60
C ALA A 191 -4.79 16.15 -6.56
N MET A 192 -4.36 17.33 -6.96
CA MET A 192 -3.63 18.27 -6.07
C MET A 192 -4.42 18.63 -4.81
N ILE A 193 -5.72 18.93 -4.94
CA ILE A 193 -6.56 19.25 -3.77
C ILE A 193 -6.61 18.10 -2.77
N LEU A 194 -6.62 16.85 -3.24
CA LEU A 194 -6.69 15.67 -2.39
C LEU A 194 -5.40 15.50 -1.59
N TYR A 195 -4.26 15.56 -2.26
CA TYR A 195 -2.96 15.43 -1.62
C TYR A 195 -2.62 16.61 -0.72
N ALA A 196 -2.90 17.85 -1.16
CA ALA A 196 -2.70 19.03 -0.34
C ALA A 196 -3.55 19.00 0.95
N THR A 197 -4.75 18.43 0.87
CA THR A 197 -5.61 18.24 2.05
C THR A 197 -5.05 17.15 2.95
N LEU A 198 -4.67 16.01 2.39
CA LEU A 198 -4.10 14.90 3.16
C LEU A 198 -2.79 15.30 3.85
N ALA A 199 -1.98 16.13 3.21
CA ALA A 199 -0.72 16.64 3.76
C ALA A 199 -0.91 17.57 4.99
N LYS A 200 -2.12 18.06 5.25
CA LYS A 200 -2.45 18.79 6.48
C LYS A 200 -2.57 17.87 7.71
N GLY A 201 -2.69 16.57 7.50
CA GLY A 201 -2.69 15.59 8.57
C GLY A 201 -1.31 15.43 9.20
N PRO A 202 -1.24 14.99 10.46
CA PRO A 202 0.03 14.81 11.15
C PRO A 202 0.89 13.72 10.52
N LYS A 203 2.21 13.96 10.46
CA LYS A 203 3.17 12.93 10.07
C LYS A 203 3.41 11.97 11.25
N LEU A 204 3.74 10.73 10.94
CA LEU A 204 4.26 9.80 11.94
C LEU A 204 5.68 10.21 12.38
N PRO A 205 6.07 9.96 13.64
CA PRO A 205 7.48 10.02 14.05
C PRO A 205 8.34 9.07 13.22
N LEU A 206 9.63 9.38 13.06
CA LEU A 206 10.55 8.62 12.19
C LEU A 206 10.55 7.12 12.50
N GLU A 207 10.63 6.72 13.76
CA GLU A 207 10.59 5.31 14.17
C GLU A 207 9.32 4.60 13.67
N GLN A 208 8.18 5.28 13.75
CA GLN A 208 6.91 4.74 13.27
C GLN A 208 6.85 4.69 11.74
N GLN A 209 7.47 5.66 11.05
CA GLN A 209 7.60 5.64 9.58
C GLN A 209 8.46 4.46 9.13
N VAL A 210 9.59 4.20 9.81
CA VAL A 210 10.46 3.03 9.55
C VAL A 210 9.68 1.72 9.75
N ASN A 211 8.96 1.59 10.86
CA ASN A 211 8.15 0.40 11.09
C ASN A 211 7.01 0.25 10.06
N SER A 212 6.36 1.34 9.68
CA SER A 212 5.30 1.38 8.68
C SER A 212 5.83 0.92 7.30
N THR A 213 6.96 1.46 6.88
CA THR A 213 7.60 1.10 5.61
C THR A 213 8.04 -0.37 5.60
N ARG A 214 8.59 -0.87 6.72
CA ARG A 214 8.94 -2.29 6.88
C ARG A 214 7.71 -3.19 6.70
N GLN A 215 6.56 -2.85 7.28
CA GLN A 215 5.34 -3.63 7.12
C GLN A 215 4.83 -3.59 5.67
N PHE A 216 4.91 -2.44 5.02
CA PHE A 216 4.56 -2.33 3.60
C PHE A 216 5.45 -3.21 2.72
N MET A 217 6.76 -3.18 2.92
CA MET A 217 7.70 -4.03 2.18
C MET A 217 7.43 -5.52 2.40
N ARG A 218 7.07 -5.93 3.63
CA ARG A 218 6.66 -7.30 3.92
C ARG A 218 5.39 -7.70 3.17
N GLU A 219 4.43 -6.79 3.05
CA GLU A 219 3.23 -7.04 2.27
C GLU A 219 3.55 -7.19 0.78
N LEU A 220 4.42 -6.35 0.23
CA LEU A 220 4.90 -6.48 -1.15
C LEU A 220 5.58 -7.84 -1.37
N ASN A 221 6.44 -8.28 -0.44
CA ASN A 221 7.07 -9.60 -0.51
C ASN A 221 6.02 -10.74 -0.43
N ARG A 222 4.99 -10.61 0.43
CA ARG A 222 3.90 -11.58 0.52
C ARG A 222 3.16 -11.74 -0.81
N LEU A 223 3.08 -10.66 -1.60
CA LEU A 223 2.50 -10.64 -2.95
C LEU A 223 3.48 -11.08 -4.04
N GLY A 224 4.72 -11.43 -3.68
CA GLY A 224 5.74 -11.93 -4.61
C GLY A 224 6.65 -10.86 -5.23
N LEU A 225 6.50 -9.59 -4.84
CA LEU A 225 7.40 -8.54 -5.30
C LEU A 225 8.76 -8.66 -4.59
N THR A 226 9.84 -8.62 -5.36
CA THR A 226 11.22 -8.63 -4.87
C THR A 226 12.02 -7.40 -5.28
N SER A 227 11.50 -6.65 -6.26
CA SER A 227 12.08 -5.40 -6.73
C SER A 227 10.97 -4.42 -7.08
N ALA A 228 11.22 -3.14 -6.86
CA ALA A 228 10.30 -2.08 -7.22
C ALA A 228 11.07 -0.83 -7.64
N ILE A 229 10.54 -0.10 -8.61
CA ILE A 229 10.98 1.24 -8.96
C ILE A 229 10.01 2.22 -8.35
N ASP A 230 10.49 3.07 -7.43
CA ASP A 230 9.68 4.17 -6.91
C ASP A 230 9.45 5.20 -8.03
N ALA A 231 8.19 5.36 -8.41
CA ALA A 231 7.79 6.31 -9.44
C ALA A 231 7.76 7.76 -8.96
N GLY A 232 8.21 8.03 -7.73
CA GLY A 232 8.15 9.34 -7.11
C GLY A 232 6.73 9.75 -6.76
N GLY A 233 6.43 11.01 -6.87
CA GLY A 233 5.09 11.54 -6.68
C GLY A 233 5.06 12.90 -6.01
N GLY A 234 3.94 13.59 -6.12
CA GLY A 234 3.73 14.86 -5.44
C GLY A 234 3.78 14.72 -3.92
N PHE A 235 4.27 15.76 -3.24
CA PHE A 235 4.38 15.84 -1.78
C PHE A 235 5.37 14.83 -1.15
N GLN A 236 6.33 14.34 -1.92
CA GLN A 236 7.53 13.70 -1.42
C GLN A 236 8.69 14.69 -1.44
N ASN A 237 9.48 14.72 -0.38
CA ASN A 237 10.69 15.51 -0.27
C ASN A 237 11.91 14.60 -0.39
N TYR A 238 12.69 14.80 -1.42
CA TYR A 238 13.99 14.14 -1.53
C TYR A 238 15.08 15.09 -0.99
N PRO A 239 16.03 14.66 -0.13
CA PRO A 239 16.22 13.26 0.30
C PRO A 239 15.42 12.82 1.54
N GLU A 240 14.75 13.71 2.25
CA GLU A 240 14.24 13.51 3.62
C GLU A 240 13.30 12.30 3.73
N ASP A 241 12.34 12.17 2.82
CA ASP A 241 11.39 11.05 2.86
C ASP A 241 12.03 9.70 2.44
N TYR A 242 13.25 9.73 1.88
CA TYR A 242 14.03 8.54 1.50
C TYR A 242 14.93 8.02 2.63
N GLU A 243 15.17 8.79 3.68
CA GLU A 243 15.98 8.38 4.83
C GLU A 243 15.45 7.08 5.46
N VAL A 244 14.13 6.90 5.48
CA VAL A 244 13.49 5.69 6.01
C VAL A 244 13.92 4.43 5.26
N ILE A 245 13.98 4.47 3.93
CA ILE A 245 14.43 3.32 3.12
C ILE A 245 15.95 3.11 3.28
N ALA A 246 16.72 4.19 3.35
CA ALA A 246 18.16 4.10 3.58
C ALA A 246 18.45 3.42 4.94
N GLU A 247 17.75 3.81 5.99
CA GLU A 247 17.87 3.20 7.33
C GLU A 247 17.52 1.71 7.31
N LEU A 248 16.44 1.32 6.64
CA LEU A 248 16.05 -0.09 6.50
C LEU A 248 17.10 -0.89 5.74
N HIS A 249 17.68 -0.32 4.68
CA HIS A 249 18.75 -0.95 3.90
C HIS A 249 20.01 -1.16 4.74
N GLU A 250 20.46 -0.14 5.46
CA GLU A 250 21.65 -0.22 6.35
C GLU A 250 21.46 -1.28 7.43
N LYS A 251 20.27 -1.39 7.99
CA LYS A 251 19.91 -2.39 9.01
C LYS A 251 19.62 -3.78 8.44
N LYS A 252 19.71 -3.97 7.11
CA LYS A 252 19.38 -5.23 6.41
C LYS A 252 18.00 -5.77 6.74
N GLN A 253 17.01 -4.91 6.74
CA GLN A 253 15.62 -5.20 7.11
C GLN A 253 14.68 -5.07 5.92
#